data_a9d5eae2ad2ef95c2b72db2b7b02555d
#
_entry.id   a9d5eae2ad2ef95c2b72db2b7b02555d
#
_cell.length_a   1.000
_cell.length_b   1.000
_cell.length_c   1.000
_cell.angle_alpha   90.00
_cell.angle_beta   90.00
_cell.angle_gamma   90.00
#
_symmetry.space_group_name_H-M   'P 1'
#
loop_
_entity.id
_entity.type
_entity.pdbx_description
1 polymer ?
#
loop_
_entity_poly.entity_id
_entity_poly.type
_entity_poly.pdbx_seq_one_letter_code
_entity_poly.pdbx_strand_id
1 'polypeptide(L)'
;MIMKMCDRCHKRLAVIFITHKTGNEVKNEGLCLRCAKEAGLQPNADMLKNLGISEDELNRMAEDMESVLPAMMNGMDPDGNDEGRAPTLNISELFGNGAKPAPSEQTSQSDAKQSETKKPKLKYLDSYCLDLTDRAAAGKLDRVIGRDSELMRVMQILCRRQKNNPCLIGEAGVGKTAVAELLAQKIASGDVPQKLKDKRVCLVDMTSVVAGTQFRGQFESRMKGLIEDVKKAGNVILVIDEVHSIVAAGGAEGSLNAANILKPALSRGEIQLIGATTLSEYRKYIETDAALERRFQPVTINEPSVEDSVAILKGVKKYYETYHGIKIADTLLPEVVRLSERYITDRYLPDKAIDLLDEAASYTALHSPVINELGEVTAEISDLTAKIEAVEAKEEKNEDDYKTIADYKTTLAQKRERFDALSAERDKIYLAPEALAKVIEVWTGIPASNITENEFSKIDRMEAELKKRIIGQDEAVERLVRAIKRSRAGIAYKKKPVSFIFAGTTGVGKTELVKVLANYM
;
A
#
# COMPACT_ATOMS: atom_id res chain seq x y z
N MET A 1 26.07 8.23 24.75
CA MET A 1 27.02 7.11 24.66
C MET A 1 28.36 7.66 25.15
N ILE A 2 28.87 7.20 26.28
CA ILE A 2 30.14 7.66 26.85
C ILE A 2 31.26 7.13 25.94
N MET A 3 31.98 8.02 25.26
CA MET A 3 33.14 7.63 24.45
C MET A 3 34.24 7.11 25.37
N LYS A 4 34.54 5.80 25.31
CA LYS A 4 35.56 5.15 26.13
C LYS A 4 36.89 5.12 25.37
N MET A 5 37.97 5.48 26.01
CA MET A 5 39.33 5.36 25.46
C MET A 5 39.78 3.90 25.47
N CYS A 6 40.67 3.53 24.55
CA CYS A 6 41.22 2.20 24.45
C CYS A 6 41.91 1.78 25.78
N ASP A 7 41.47 0.67 26.36
CA ASP A 7 41.97 0.18 27.65
C ASP A 7 43.46 -0.25 27.59
N ARG A 8 44.02 -0.44 26.37
CA ARG A 8 45.42 -0.88 26.20
C ARG A 8 46.39 0.25 25.93
N CYS A 9 46.06 1.21 25.06
CA CYS A 9 46.99 2.30 24.74
C CYS A 9 46.61 3.65 25.37
N HIS A 10 45.38 3.81 25.86
CA HIS A 10 44.81 5.05 26.45
C HIS A 10 44.97 6.32 25.60
N LYS A 11 45.32 6.17 24.31
CA LYS A 11 45.58 7.28 23.38
C LYS A 11 44.51 7.43 22.29
N ARG A 12 43.72 6.38 22.05
CA ARG A 12 42.73 6.33 20.95
C ARG A 12 41.40 5.84 21.47
N LEU A 13 40.33 6.17 20.77
CA LEU A 13 38.97 5.70 21.11
C LEU A 13 38.85 4.19 20.91
N ALA A 14 38.14 3.53 21.83
CA ALA A 14 37.82 2.12 21.74
C ALA A 14 36.72 1.91 20.67
N VAL A 15 36.99 1.05 19.69
CA VAL A 15 36.08 0.70 18.58
C VAL A 15 35.63 -0.75 18.66
N ILE A 16 36.49 -1.63 19.24
CA ILE A 16 36.21 -3.06 19.40
C ILE A 16 36.08 -3.35 20.88
N PHE A 17 34.98 -3.93 21.31
CA PHE A 17 34.72 -4.31 22.69
C PHE A 17 34.76 -5.83 22.81
N ILE A 18 35.61 -6.36 23.71
CA ILE A 18 35.79 -7.78 23.94
C ILE A 18 35.33 -8.09 25.35
N THR A 19 34.58 -9.15 25.48
CA THR A 19 34.14 -9.66 26.78
C THR A 19 34.95 -10.91 27.14
N HIS A 20 35.80 -10.81 28.13
CA HIS A 20 36.52 -11.95 28.69
C HIS A 20 35.78 -12.51 29.90
N LYS A 21 35.49 -13.80 29.86
CA LYS A 21 34.86 -14.53 30.96
C LYS A 21 35.93 -15.42 31.61
N THR A 22 36.38 -15.03 32.78
CA THR A 22 37.36 -15.81 33.56
C THR A 22 36.67 -16.23 34.86
N GLY A 23 36.17 -17.48 34.90
CA GLY A 23 35.41 -18.00 36.05
C GLY A 23 34.06 -17.28 36.18
N ASN A 24 33.79 -16.63 37.30
CA ASN A 24 32.54 -15.95 37.61
C ASN A 24 32.57 -14.43 37.33
N GLU A 25 33.69 -13.89 36.87
CA GLU A 25 33.83 -12.46 36.55
C GLU A 25 33.82 -12.23 35.02
N VAL A 26 33.00 -11.24 34.58
CA VAL A 26 32.92 -10.77 33.20
C VAL A 26 33.61 -9.42 33.11
N LYS A 27 34.77 -9.36 32.43
CA LYS A 27 35.49 -8.12 32.15
C LYS A 27 35.29 -7.71 30.69
N ASN A 28 34.84 -6.47 30.49
CA ASN A 28 34.70 -5.87 29.16
C ASN A 28 35.89 -4.94 28.90
N GLU A 29 36.71 -5.27 27.89
CA GLU A 29 37.86 -4.49 27.46
C GLU A 29 37.56 -3.83 26.10
N GLY A 30 37.72 -2.51 25.98
CA GLY A 30 37.55 -1.75 24.76
C GLY A 30 38.90 -1.48 24.09
N LEU A 31 39.10 -1.92 22.85
CA LEU A 31 40.37 -1.75 22.11
C LEU A 31 40.19 -0.83 20.90
N CYS A 32 41.18 0.00 20.60
CA CYS A 32 41.27 0.70 19.31
C CYS A 32 41.68 -0.29 18.20
N LEU A 33 41.43 0.04 16.94
CA LEU A 33 41.71 -0.82 15.78
C LEU A 33 43.16 -1.32 15.75
N ARG A 34 44.14 -0.49 16.09
CA ARG A 34 45.55 -0.86 16.09
C ARG A 34 45.90 -1.85 17.21
N CYS A 35 45.42 -1.61 18.43
CA CYS A 35 45.63 -2.52 19.55
C CYS A 35 44.88 -3.86 19.37
N ALA A 36 43.75 -3.88 18.70
CA ALA A 36 43.01 -5.08 18.32
C ALA A 36 43.80 -5.90 17.28
N LYS A 37 44.39 -5.24 16.27
CA LYS A 37 45.28 -5.89 15.27
C LYS A 37 46.54 -6.51 15.92
N GLU A 38 47.17 -5.79 16.83
CA GLU A 38 48.33 -6.28 17.61
C GLU A 38 47.96 -7.43 18.58
N ALA A 39 46.70 -7.51 18.98
CA ALA A 39 46.13 -8.60 19.79
C ALA A 39 45.67 -9.82 18.96
N GLY A 40 45.85 -9.81 17.64
CA GLY A 40 45.46 -10.89 16.74
C GLY A 40 43.95 -10.95 16.45
N LEU A 41 43.21 -9.92 16.83
CA LEU A 41 41.77 -9.82 16.63
C LEU A 41 41.50 -9.01 15.36
N GLN A 42 41.58 -9.68 14.21
CA GLN A 42 41.20 -9.08 12.91
C GLN A 42 39.71 -9.32 12.66
N PRO A 43 38.96 -8.31 12.16
CA PRO A 43 37.61 -8.55 11.62
C PRO A 43 37.71 -9.57 10.48
N ASN A 44 36.85 -10.57 10.48
CA ASN A 44 36.83 -11.58 9.43
C ASN A 44 36.71 -10.91 8.05
N ALA A 45 37.51 -11.35 7.06
CA ALA A 45 37.53 -10.83 5.70
C ALA A 45 36.13 -10.88 5.02
N ASP A 46 35.31 -11.83 5.42
CA ASP A 46 33.91 -11.95 4.94
C ASP A 46 32.98 -10.85 5.49
N MET A 47 33.28 -10.35 6.70
CA MET A 47 32.50 -9.26 7.32
C MET A 47 32.82 -7.90 6.67
N LEU A 48 34.08 -7.70 6.26
CA LEU A 48 34.54 -6.51 5.52
C LEU A 48 34.00 -6.49 4.09
N LYS A 49 33.95 -7.65 3.41
CA LYS A 49 33.34 -7.80 2.08
C LYS A 49 31.84 -7.50 2.09
N ASN A 50 31.11 -7.94 3.11
CA ASN A 50 29.67 -7.67 3.25
C ASN A 50 29.36 -6.19 3.56
N LEU A 51 30.32 -5.43 4.09
CA LEU A 51 30.22 -3.99 4.35
C LEU A 51 30.75 -3.13 3.18
N GLY A 52 31.35 -3.75 2.15
CA GLY A 52 31.86 -3.05 0.97
C GLY A 52 33.06 -2.15 1.26
N ILE A 53 33.80 -2.40 2.35
CA ILE A 53 34.94 -1.59 2.82
C ILE A 53 36.23 -2.38 2.61
N SER A 54 37.22 -1.80 1.91
CA SER A 54 38.53 -2.41 1.76
C SER A 54 39.44 -2.18 2.99
N GLU A 55 40.45 -3.07 3.19
CA GLU A 55 41.35 -2.96 4.32
C GLU A 55 42.17 -1.64 4.29
N ASP A 56 42.46 -1.13 3.11
CA ASP A 56 43.13 0.15 2.91
C ASP A 56 42.26 1.36 3.26
N GLU A 57 40.95 1.28 2.98
CA GLU A 57 39.96 2.30 3.38
C GLU A 57 39.81 2.34 4.91
N LEU A 58 39.82 1.18 5.56
CA LEU A 58 39.72 1.08 7.01
C LEU A 58 40.97 1.69 7.72
N ASN A 59 42.14 1.51 7.13
CA ASN A 59 43.38 2.09 7.62
C ASN A 59 43.42 3.63 7.43
N ARG A 60 42.95 4.14 6.28
CA ARG A 60 42.82 5.58 6.03
C ARG A 60 41.82 6.23 6.97
N MET A 61 40.68 5.60 7.23
CA MET A 61 39.69 6.07 8.20
C MET A 61 40.28 6.17 9.63
N ALA A 62 41.15 5.25 10.01
CA ALA A 62 41.81 5.27 11.31
C ALA A 62 42.83 6.41 11.41
N GLU A 63 43.56 6.73 10.35
CA GLU A 63 44.51 7.84 10.27
C GLU A 63 43.83 9.21 10.24
N ASP A 64 42.75 9.36 9.48
CA ASP A 64 41.98 10.59 9.42
C ASP A 64 41.32 10.93 10.76
N MET A 65 40.86 9.91 11.52
CA MET A 65 40.33 10.08 12.86
C MET A 65 41.39 10.48 13.88
N GLU A 66 42.66 10.05 13.68
CA GLU A 66 43.79 10.42 14.53
C GLU A 66 44.21 11.90 14.34
N SER A 67 44.01 12.46 13.15
CA SER A 67 44.31 13.86 12.82
C SER A 67 43.28 14.86 13.37
N VAL A 68 42.04 14.44 13.56
CA VAL A 68 40.91 15.31 14.00
C VAL A 68 40.79 15.35 15.53
N LEU A 69 41.28 14.31 16.24
CA LEU A 69 41.15 14.19 17.68
C LEU A 69 41.80 15.34 18.50
N PRO A 70 42.99 15.87 18.13
CA PRO A 70 43.61 16.99 18.86
C PRO A 70 42.84 18.29 18.77
N ALA A 71 42.14 18.51 17.66
CA ALA A 71 41.30 19.70 17.45
C ALA A 71 40.01 19.66 18.30
N MET A 72 39.51 18.45 18.58
CA MET A 72 38.33 18.26 19.44
C MET A 72 38.65 18.40 20.94
N MET A 73 39.83 18.07 21.35
CA MET A 73 40.22 18.15 22.79
C MET A 73 40.64 19.56 23.24
N ASN A 74 41.04 20.45 22.31
CA ASN A 74 41.43 21.82 22.64
C ASN A 74 40.22 22.80 22.75
N GLY A 75 38.99 22.35 22.57
CA GLY A 75 37.76 23.13 22.68
C GLY A 75 36.96 22.92 23.98
N MET A 76 37.47 22.15 24.94
CA MET A 76 36.83 21.97 26.25
C MET A 76 37.57 22.79 27.32
N ASP A 77 37.01 23.96 27.65
CA ASP A 77 37.37 24.71 28.85
C ASP A 77 36.86 23.98 30.11
N PRO A 78 37.68 23.86 31.18
CA PRO A 78 37.32 23.09 32.37
C PRO A 78 36.46 23.85 33.39
N ASP A 79 36.01 25.10 33.14
CA ASP A 79 35.16 25.84 34.07
C ASP A 79 33.78 26.13 33.48
N GLY A 80 32.78 25.55 34.16
CA GLY A 80 31.38 25.54 33.76
C GLY A 80 30.69 26.90 33.75
N ASN A 81 29.82 27.03 32.86
CA ASN A 81 28.56 27.76 32.75
C ASN A 81 28.37 28.24 31.30
N ASP A 82 27.76 27.42 30.47
CA ASP A 82 26.87 27.94 29.43
C ASP A 82 25.93 26.88 28.93
N GLU A 83 24.65 27.18 28.98
CA GLU A 83 23.57 26.35 28.46
C GLU A 83 23.58 26.37 26.92
N GLY A 84 23.71 25.19 26.31
CA GLY A 84 23.19 24.91 24.99
C GLY A 84 23.99 25.34 23.79
N ARG A 85 24.88 24.45 23.34
CA ARG A 85 25.10 24.10 21.94
C ARG A 85 26.20 23.02 21.82
N ALA A 86 25.78 21.76 21.74
CA ALA A 86 26.68 20.71 21.26
C ALA A 86 26.94 20.92 19.76
N PRO A 87 28.20 20.95 19.28
CA PRO A 87 28.48 21.00 17.86
C PRO A 87 28.07 19.68 17.21
N THR A 88 27.09 19.72 16.34
CA THR A 88 26.70 18.60 15.47
C THR A 88 27.76 18.41 14.40
N LEU A 89 28.61 17.40 14.55
CA LEU A 89 29.52 16.95 13.50
C LEU A 89 28.72 16.28 12.38
N ASN A 90 28.73 16.93 11.22
CA ASN A 90 28.21 16.38 9.97
C ASN A 90 29.18 15.29 9.47
N ILE A 91 28.87 14.05 9.76
CA ILE A 91 29.62 12.86 9.27
C ILE A 91 29.71 12.83 7.73
N SER A 92 28.78 13.49 7.04
CA SER A 92 28.78 13.60 5.57
C SER A 92 29.89 14.48 4.99
N GLU A 93 30.52 15.35 5.78
CA GLU A 93 31.71 16.12 5.36
C GLU A 93 33.02 15.31 5.48
N LEU A 94 33.04 14.26 6.27
CA LEU A 94 34.20 13.37 6.44
C LEU A 94 34.36 12.37 5.28
N PHE A 95 33.31 12.15 4.49
CA PHE A 95 33.29 11.17 3.38
C PHE A 95 33.21 11.80 1.98
N GLY A 96 33.40 13.12 1.87
CA GLY A 96 33.39 13.86 0.60
C GLY A 96 34.79 14.02 0.01
N ASN A 97 35.03 13.35 -1.10
CA ASN A 97 36.26 13.35 -1.90
C ASN A 97 36.93 14.72 -2.08
N GLY A 98 38.20 14.73 -1.75
CA GLY A 98 39.11 15.79 -2.13
C GLY A 98 39.43 15.80 -3.61
N ALA A 99 39.38 17.00 -4.20
CA ALA A 99 40.38 17.52 -5.14
C ALA A 99 40.00 18.95 -5.51
N LYS A 100 40.72 19.93 -4.97
CA LYS A 100 40.86 21.26 -5.60
C LYS A 100 42.05 21.23 -6.55
N PRO A 101 41.98 21.93 -7.67
CA PRO A 101 43.10 22.77 -8.10
C PRO A 101 42.68 24.23 -8.25
N ALA A 102 43.68 25.10 -8.04
CA ALA A 102 43.66 26.54 -8.06
C ALA A 102 43.59 27.12 -9.50
N PRO A 103 43.39 28.44 -9.63
CA PRO A 103 42.80 29.05 -10.81
C PRO A 103 43.83 29.43 -11.89
N SER A 104 43.44 29.38 -13.16
CA SER A 104 44.06 30.14 -14.23
C SER A 104 42.98 30.65 -15.18
N GLU A 105 43.00 31.98 -15.39
CA GLU A 105 42.27 32.73 -16.39
C GLU A 105 42.65 32.32 -17.83
N GLN A 106 41.73 32.22 -18.74
CA GLN A 106 41.66 33.02 -20.00
C GLN A 106 40.62 32.48 -20.99
N THR A 107 39.68 33.37 -21.26
CA THR A 107 39.08 33.75 -22.58
C THR A 107 38.70 32.72 -23.64
N SER A 108 37.39 32.81 -23.94
CA SER A 108 36.71 32.99 -25.25
C SER A 108 36.32 31.78 -26.09
N GLN A 109 35.07 31.90 -26.46
CA GLN A 109 34.35 31.50 -27.68
C GLN A 109 33.54 30.19 -27.67
N SER A 110 32.25 30.46 -27.62
CA SER A 110 31.13 29.89 -28.40
C SER A 110 31.22 28.45 -28.86
N ASP A 111 30.37 27.61 -28.23
CA ASP A 111 29.52 26.67 -28.98
C ASP A 111 28.34 26.26 -28.12
N ALA A 112 27.13 26.47 -28.65
CA ALA A 112 25.87 26.11 -28.00
C ALA A 112 25.72 24.59 -28.00
N LYS A 113 25.96 23.95 -26.85
CA LYS A 113 25.46 22.61 -26.51
C LYS A 113 24.44 22.75 -25.43
N GLN A 114 23.23 22.30 -25.74
CA GLN A 114 22.10 22.16 -24.83
C GLN A 114 22.56 21.50 -23.54
N SER A 115 22.55 22.25 -22.44
CA SER A 115 22.74 21.73 -21.09
C SER A 115 21.49 20.95 -20.71
N GLU A 116 21.57 19.64 -20.71
CA GLU A 116 20.66 18.81 -19.92
C GLU A 116 20.80 19.24 -18.45
N THR A 117 19.82 19.98 -17.97
CA THR A 117 19.68 20.32 -16.57
C THR A 117 19.47 19.02 -15.78
N LYS A 118 20.52 18.56 -15.10
CA LYS A 118 20.43 17.45 -14.14
C LYS A 118 19.35 17.81 -13.13
N LYS A 119 18.20 17.10 -13.19
CA LYS A 119 17.12 17.21 -12.21
C LYS A 119 17.72 17.03 -10.81
N PRO A 120 17.36 17.87 -9.81
CA PRO A 120 17.85 17.71 -8.44
C PRO A 120 17.47 16.29 -7.94
N LYS A 121 18.42 15.59 -7.33
CA LYS A 121 18.15 14.28 -6.72
C LYS A 121 17.25 14.49 -5.50
N LEU A 122 16.00 14.03 -5.58
CA LEU A 122 14.97 14.13 -4.56
C LEU A 122 14.94 12.84 -3.73
N LYS A 123 16.01 12.60 -2.96
CA LYS A 123 16.29 11.34 -2.27
C LYS A 123 15.14 10.83 -1.39
N TYR A 124 14.53 11.72 -0.61
CA TYR A 124 13.45 11.33 0.31
C TYR A 124 12.13 11.13 -0.44
N LEU A 125 11.86 11.93 -1.45
CA LEU A 125 10.68 11.78 -2.29
C LEU A 125 10.72 10.44 -3.04
N ASP A 126 11.86 10.12 -3.65
CA ASP A 126 12.04 8.87 -4.42
C ASP A 126 12.02 7.62 -3.51
N SER A 127 12.43 7.74 -2.22
CA SER A 127 12.50 6.61 -1.30
C SER A 127 11.20 6.34 -0.55
N TYR A 128 10.36 7.34 -0.33
CA TYR A 128 9.18 7.25 0.55
C TYR A 128 7.86 7.57 -0.13
N CYS A 129 7.89 7.91 -1.43
CA CYS A 129 6.67 8.21 -2.16
C CYS A 129 6.58 7.41 -3.45
N LEU A 130 5.36 7.02 -3.77
CA LEU A 130 5.01 6.41 -5.04
C LEU A 130 4.49 7.51 -5.99
N ASP A 131 5.17 7.74 -7.12
CA ASP A 131 4.69 8.69 -8.11
C ASP A 131 3.53 8.11 -8.92
N LEU A 132 2.32 8.58 -8.62
CA LEU A 132 1.10 8.17 -9.32
C LEU A 132 1.06 8.72 -10.75
N THR A 133 1.65 9.90 -11.00
CA THR A 133 1.65 10.51 -12.34
C THR A 133 2.54 9.73 -13.30
N ASP A 134 3.74 9.33 -12.86
CA ASP A 134 4.63 8.48 -13.64
C ASP A 134 4.01 7.09 -13.90
N ARG A 135 3.32 6.52 -12.90
CA ARG A 135 2.58 5.25 -13.07
C ARG A 135 1.41 5.38 -14.04
N ALA A 136 0.68 6.51 -13.98
CA ALA A 136 -0.38 6.81 -14.92
C ALA A 136 0.13 6.92 -16.36
N ALA A 137 1.25 7.64 -16.57
CA ALA A 137 1.89 7.76 -17.87
C ALA A 137 2.39 6.40 -18.40
N ALA A 138 2.83 5.50 -17.52
CA ALA A 138 3.24 4.14 -17.86
C ALA A 138 2.05 3.16 -18.05
N GLY A 139 0.79 3.61 -17.88
CA GLY A 139 -0.40 2.77 -17.98
C GLY A 139 -0.53 1.71 -16.88
N LYS A 140 0.10 1.94 -15.72
CA LYS A 140 0.14 1.01 -14.58
C LYS A 140 -0.91 1.29 -13.51
N LEU A 141 -1.81 2.23 -13.74
CA LEU A 141 -2.94 2.52 -12.85
C LEU A 141 -4.23 2.00 -13.47
N ASP A 142 -5.08 1.46 -12.63
CA ASP A 142 -6.40 0.99 -13.03
C ASP A 142 -7.30 2.16 -13.44
N ARG A 143 -8.20 1.89 -14.37
CA ARG A 143 -9.15 2.91 -14.83
C ARG A 143 -10.15 3.23 -13.73
N VAL A 144 -10.18 4.48 -13.29
CA VAL A 144 -11.18 4.97 -12.32
C VAL A 144 -12.44 5.44 -13.05
N ILE A 145 -13.61 5.08 -12.53
CA ILE A 145 -14.93 5.35 -13.12
C ILE A 145 -15.83 6.02 -12.09
N GLY A 146 -16.64 6.99 -12.51
CA GLY A 146 -17.74 7.55 -11.73
C GLY A 146 -17.34 8.52 -10.61
N ARG A 147 -16.15 9.15 -10.68
CA ARG A 147 -15.66 10.12 -9.68
C ARG A 147 -15.36 11.51 -10.27
N ASP A 148 -15.98 11.85 -11.39
CA ASP A 148 -15.70 13.11 -12.11
C ASP A 148 -16.14 14.34 -11.32
N SER A 149 -17.23 14.29 -10.56
CA SER A 149 -17.73 15.40 -9.74
C SER A 149 -16.78 15.70 -8.57
N GLU A 150 -16.34 14.65 -7.88
CA GLU A 150 -15.40 14.74 -6.75
C GLU A 150 -14.02 15.20 -7.24
N LEU A 151 -13.55 14.66 -8.37
CA LEU A 151 -12.32 15.10 -9.00
C LEU A 151 -12.38 16.59 -9.38
N MET A 152 -13.45 17.04 -10.01
CA MET A 152 -13.63 18.46 -10.36
C MET A 152 -13.53 19.34 -9.10
N ARG A 153 -14.15 18.89 -8.00
CA ARG A 153 -14.08 19.60 -6.73
C ARG A 153 -12.66 19.64 -6.16
N VAL A 154 -11.92 18.53 -6.23
CA VAL A 154 -10.51 18.46 -5.83
C VAL A 154 -9.67 19.41 -6.66
N MET A 155 -9.79 19.41 -7.99
CA MET A 155 -9.07 20.33 -8.87
C MET A 155 -9.39 21.80 -8.58
N GLN A 156 -10.67 22.13 -8.33
CA GLN A 156 -11.06 23.49 -7.92
C GLN A 156 -10.35 23.92 -6.63
N ILE A 157 -10.28 23.03 -5.63
CA ILE A 157 -9.63 23.33 -4.34
C ILE A 157 -8.13 23.50 -4.55
N LEU A 158 -7.46 22.62 -5.27
CA LEU A 158 -6.03 22.71 -5.56
C LEU A 158 -5.64 24.01 -6.29
N CYS A 159 -6.54 24.56 -7.11
CA CYS A 159 -6.32 25.82 -7.81
C CYS A 159 -6.57 27.09 -6.97
N ARG A 160 -7.07 26.95 -5.74
CA ARG A 160 -7.35 28.11 -4.85
C ARG A 160 -6.07 28.75 -4.34
N ARG A 161 -6.16 30.01 -3.92
CA ARG A 161 -5.06 30.72 -3.27
C ARG A 161 -4.86 30.31 -1.80
N GLN A 162 -5.96 30.02 -1.11
CA GLN A 162 -5.98 29.60 0.30
C GLN A 162 -6.90 28.41 0.47
N LYS A 163 -6.71 27.61 1.53
CA LYS A 163 -7.42 26.33 1.76
C LYS A 163 -7.35 25.45 0.51
N ASN A 164 -6.14 25.33 -0.04
CA ASN A 164 -5.87 24.63 -1.29
C ASN A 164 -5.47 23.16 -1.08
N ASN A 165 -5.71 22.61 0.10
CA ASN A 165 -5.47 21.21 0.41
C ASN A 165 -6.82 20.49 0.57
N PRO A 166 -7.26 19.67 -0.40
CA PRO A 166 -8.47 18.88 -0.25
C PRO A 166 -8.25 17.75 0.77
N CYS A 167 -9.28 17.50 1.59
CA CYS A 167 -9.36 16.34 2.46
C CYS A 167 -10.52 15.48 2.00
N LEU A 168 -10.22 14.28 1.47
CA LEU A 168 -11.21 13.31 1.02
C LEU A 168 -11.80 12.60 2.24
N ILE A 169 -13.09 12.78 2.48
CA ILE A 169 -13.78 12.25 3.65
C ILE A 169 -14.79 11.22 3.20
N GLY A 170 -14.68 10.00 3.71
CA GLY A 170 -15.60 8.91 3.41
C GLY A 170 -15.23 7.66 4.19
N GLU A 171 -16.12 6.69 4.20
CA GLU A 171 -15.90 5.41 4.87
C GLU A 171 -14.78 4.60 4.18
N ALA A 172 -14.26 3.57 4.86
CA ALA A 172 -13.26 2.69 4.25
C ALA A 172 -13.86 1.96 3.03
N GLY A 173 -13.08 1.81 1.95
CA GLY A 173 -13.52 1.10 0.76
C GLY A 173 -14.39 1.89 -0.23
N VAL A 174 -14.76 3.17 0.04
CA VAL A 174 -15.57 3.97 -0.92
C VAL A 174 -14.77 4.52 -2.10
N GLY A 175 -13.45 4.28 -2.18
CA GLY A 175 -12.60 4.73 -3.28
C GLY A 175 -12.00 6.12 -3.12
N LYS A 176 -11.61 6.53 -1.90
CA LYS A 176 -10.92 7.80 -1.66
C LYS A 176 -9.60 7.91 -2.42
N THR A 177 -8.77 6.88 -2.36
CA THR A 177 -7.47 6.82 -3.03
C THR A 177 -7.62 6.84 -4.56
N ALA A 178 -8.69 6.22 -5.09
CA ALA A 178 -9.00 6.23 -6.51
C ALA A 178 -9.19 7.67 -7.08
N VAL A 179 -9.69 8.62 -6.28
CA VAL A 179 -9.82 10.03 -6.72
C VAL A 179 -8.44 10.67 -6.93
N ALA A 180 -7.44 10.33 -6.10
CA ALA A 180 -6.07 10.80 -6.28
C ALA A 180 -5.39 10.16 -7.50
N GLU A 181 -5.66 8.88 -7.76
CA GLU A 181 -5.20 8.17 -8.96
C GLU A 181 -5.82 8.75 -10.23
N LEU A 182 -7.14 9.06 -10.20
CA LEU A 182 -7.81 9.72 -11.32
C LEU A 182 -7.23 11.10 -11.60
N LEU A 183 -6.89 11.87 -10.55
CA LEU A 183 -6.18 13.14 -10.72
C LEU A 183 -4.83 12.95 -11.43
N ALA A 184 -4.06 11.94 -11.02
CA ALA A 184 -2.78 11.63 -11.64
C ALA A 184 -2.95 11.23 -13.13
N GLN A 185 -3.97 10.41 -13.46
CA GLN A 185 -4.30 10.05 -14.84
C GLN A 185 -4.68 11.27 -15.67
N LYS A 186 -5.49 12.17 -15.14
CA LYS A 186 -5.88 13.42 -15.82
C LYS A 186 -4.71 14.38 -16.01
N ILE A 187 -3.78 14.45 -15.05
CA ILE A 187 -2.54 15.23 -15.21
C ILE A 187 -1.67 14.63 -16.31
N ALA A 188 -1.48 13.31 -16.30
CA ALA A 188 -0.67 12.61 -17.30
C ALA A 188 -1.25 12.75 -18.72
N SER A 189 -2.59 12.76 -18.87
CA SER A 189 -3.27 12.99 -20.15
C SER A 189 -3.35 14.48 -20.54
N GLY A 190 -2.99 15.42 -19.64
CA GLY A 190 -3.09 16.85 -19.88
C GLY A 190 -4.50 17.45 -19.76
N ASP A 191 -5.49 16.64 -19.34
CA ASP A 191 -6.90 17.02 -19.18
C ASP A 191 -7.17 17.66 -17.81
N VAL A 192 -6.41 18.72 -17.50
CA VAL A 192 -6.48 19.48 -16.25
C VAL A 192 -6.28 20.96 -16.49
N PRO A 193 -6.73 21.84 -15.55
CA PRO A 193 -6.45 23.27 -15.62
C PRO A 193 -4.95 23.56 -15.72
N GLN A 194 -4.58 24.66 -16.40
CA GLN A 194 -3.18 25.05 -16.66
C GLN A 194 -2.28 25.02 -15.42
N LYS A 195 -2.82 25.38 -14.23
CA LYS A 195 -2.08 25.38 -12.96
C LYS A 195 -1.66 24.00 -12.48
N LEU A 196 -2.28 22.92 -13.00
CA LEU A 196 -2.04 21.55 -12.58
C LEU A 196 -1.28 20.73 -13.62
N LYS A 197 -1.06 21.23 -14.85
CA LYS A 197 -0.45 20.46 -15.95
C LYS A 197 0.94 19.94 -15.66
N ASP A 198 1.76 20.72 -14.93
CA ASP A 198 3.15 20.35 -14.62
C ASP A 198 3.29 19.72 -13.23
N LYS A 199 2.17 19.44 -12.55
CA LYS A 199 2.17 18.86 -11.22
C LYS A 199 2.38 17.36 -11.27
N ARG A 200 3.05 16.83 -10.23
CA ARG A 200 3.23 15.41 -9.95
C ARG A 200 2.45 15.04 -8.71
N VAL A 201 1.71 13.96 -8.76
CA VAL A 201 0.94 13.44 -7.61
C VAL A 201 1.73 12.29 -7.00
N CYS A 202 2.17 12.45 -5.77
CA CYS A 202 3.03 11.50 -5.07
C CYS A 202 2.32 10.97 -3.82
N LEU A 203 2.02 9.68 -3.78
CA LEU A 203 1.42 8.98 -2.64
C LEU A 203 2.53 8.66 -1.63
N VAL A 204 2.40 9.17 -0.41
CA VAL A 204 3.36 8.92 0.67
C VAL A 204 3.11 7.55 1.28
N ASP A 205 4.14 6.71 1.29
CA ASP A 205 4.13 5.45 2.04
C ASP A 205 4.55 5.70 3.49
N MET A 206 3.55 5.91 4.35
CA MET A 206 3.77 6.15 5.77
C MET A 206 4.44 4.98 6.47
N THR A 207 4.21 3.74 6.00
CA THR A 207 4.83 2.55 6.56
C THR A 207 6.34 2.58 6.36
N SER A 208 6.79 2.92 5.15
CA SER A 208 8.22 3.06 4.82
C SER A 208 8.88 4.24 5.55
N VAL A 209 8.14 5.34 5.77
CA VAL A 209 8.67 6.48 6.55
C VAL A 209 8.92 6.09 8.00
N VAL A 210 8.05 5.26 8.60
CA VAL A 210 8.15 4.80 10.01
C VAL A 210 9.07 3.59 10.14
N ALA A 211 9.15 2.70 9.16
CA ALA A 211 9.91 1.45 9.23
C ALA A 211 11.39 1.69 9.62
N GLY A 212 11.88 0.94 10.60
CA GLY A 212 13.26 1.03 11.08
C GLY A 212 13.61 2.30 11.87
N THR A 213 12.64 3.13 12.23
CA THR A 213 12.85 4.27 13.13
C THR A 213 12.76 3.80 14.58
N GLN A 214 13.91 3.58 15.23
CA GLN A 214 13.96 3.26 16.66
C GLN A 214 13.81 4.49 17.56
N PHE A 215 14.09 5.68 17.03
CA PHE A 215 14.06 6.95 17.75
C PHE A 215 13.18 7.96 17.03
N ARG A 216 12.43 8.73 17.81
CA ARG A 216 11.54 9.82 17.34
C ARG A 216 12.25 10.78 16.35
N GLY A 217 13.51 11.14 16.62
CA GLY A 217 14.26 12.05 15.77
C GLY A 217 14.53 11.54 14.35
N GLN A 218 14.58 10.22 14.15
CA GLN A 218 14.78 9.65 12.81
C GLN A 218 13.56 9.83 11.92
N PHE A 219 12.37 9.58 12.45
CA PHE A 219 11.11 9.85 11.76
C PHE A 219 10.95 11.33 11.43
N GLU A 220 11.20 12.19 12.42
CA GLU A 220 11.13 13.65 12.22
C GLU A 220 12.11 14.12 11.13
N SER A 221 13.32 13.57 11.11
CA SER A 221 14.33 13.88 10.08
C SER A 221 13.87 13.45 8.68
N ARG A 222 13.29 12.24 8.53
CA ARG A 222 12.76 11.75 7.26
C ARG A 222 11.60 12.63 6.76
N MET A 223 10.66 12.96 7.63
CA MET A 223 9.55 13.86 7.28
C MET A 223 10.01 15.26 6.90
N LYS A 224 10.98 15.83 7.62
CA LYS A 224 11.59 17.13 7.26
C LYS A 224 12.28 17.06 5.90
N GLY A 225 13.07 16.00 5.66
CA GLY A 225 13.73 15.78 4.38
C GLY A 225 12.74 15.63 3.22
N LEU A 226 11.63 14.90 3.42
CA LEU A 226 10.55 14.78 2.43
C LEU A 226 9.93 16.15 2.10
N ILE A 227 9.60 16.95 3.12
CA ILE A 227 9.04 18.29 2.92
C ILE A 227 10.01 19.20 2.19
N GLU A 228 11.31 19.13 2.50
CA GLU A 228 12.34 19.90 1.80
C GLU A 228 12.48 19.49 0.33
N ASP A 229 12.41 18.20 0.03
CA ASP A 229 12.44 17.71 -1.35
C ASP A 229 11.22 18.18 -2.12
N VAL A 230 10.02 18.15 -1.53
CA VAL A 230 8.78 18.68 -2.13
C VAL A 230 8.89 20.18 -2.40
N LYS A 231 9.46 20.95 -1.48
CA LYS A 231 9.71 22.39 -1.67
C LYS A 231 10.70 22.67 -2.79
N LYS A 232 11.78 21.89 -2.87
CA LYS A 232 12.79 22.00 -3.93
C LYS A 232 12.21 21.66 -5.30
N ALA A 233 11.36 20.64 -5.36
CA ALA A 233 10.67 20.23 -6.59
C ALA A 233 9.64 21.28 -7.06
N GLY A 234 8.90 21.90 -6.13
CA GLY A 234 7.94 22.98 -6.40
C GLY A 234 6.67 22.58 -7.16
N ASN A 235 6.66 21.40 -7.77
CA ASN A 235 5.57 20.91 -8.61
C ASN A 235 4.90 19.63 -8.06
N VAL A 236 5.15 19.26 -6.81
CA VAL A 236 4.63 18.04 -6.19
C VAL A 236 3.36 18.32 -5.41
N ILE A 237 2.36 17.46 -5.57
CA ILE A 237 1.17 17.34 -4.72
C ILE A 237 1.33 16.03 -3.94
N LEU A 238 1.46 16.11 -2.63
CA LEU A 238 1.50 14.93 -1.78
C LEU A 238 0.10 14.36 -1.59
N VAL A 239 -0.02 13.05 -1.60
CA VAL A 239 -1.23 12.34 -1.18
C VAL A 239 -0.89 11.55 0.07
N ILE A 240 -1.67 11.71 1.12
CA ILE A 240 -1.51 10.97 2.36
C ILE A 240 -2.83 10.27 2.65
N ASP A 241 -2.80 8.96 2.53
CA ASP A 241 -3.91 8.14 3.00
C ASP A 241 -3.89 8.03 4.52
N GLU A 242 -5.05 7.92 5.14
CA GLU A 242 -5.18 7.94 6.60
C GLU A 242 -4.47 9.14 7.27
N VAL A 243 -4.65 10.34 6.71
CA VAL A 243 -3.96 11.56 7.18
C VAL A 243 -4.15 11.82 8.69
N HIS A 244 -5.19 11.26 9.29
CA HIS A 244 -5.41 11.28 10.74
C HIS A 244 -4.31 10.57 11.53
N SER A 245 -3.66 9.54 10.96
CA SER A 245 -2.57 8.81 11.62
C SER A 245 -1.38 9.70 11.93
N ILE A 246 -1.11 10.68 11.07
CA ILE A 246 -0.05 11.68 11.24
C ILE A 246 -0.39 12.66 12.37
N VAL A 247 -1.68 12.96 12.57
CA VAL A 247 -2.16 13.91 13.58
C VAL A 247 -2.40 13.21 14.92
N ALA A 248 -2.97 12.00 14.90
CA ALA A 248 -3.29 11.20 16.09
C ALA A 248 -2.06 10.78 16.88
N ALA A 249 -0.94 10.55 16.22
CA ALA A 249 0.32 10.19 16.84
C ALA A 249 0.88 11.24 17.83
N GLY A 250 0.19 12.38 18.02
CA GLY A 250 0.58 13.45 18.94
C GLY A 250 -0.01 13.40 20.36
N GLY A 251 -0.89 12.47 20.66
CA GLY A 251 -1.68 12.48 21.92
C GLY A 251 -1.13 11.68 23.09
N ALA A 252 -0.17 10.79 22.91
CA ALA A 252 0.45 10.04 24.00
C ALA A 252 1.88 10.54 24.26
N GLU A 253 2.29 10.64 25.51
CA GLU A 253 3.66 10.97 25.90
C GLU A 253 4.64 10.00 25.21
N GLY A 254 5.41 10.51 24.23
CA GLY A 254 6.37 9.70 23.44
C GLY A 254 5.95 9.41 21.99
N SER A 255 4.77 9.82 21.53
CA SER A 255 4.29 9.52 20.19
C SER A 255 4.88 10.45 19.09
N LEU A 256 4.97 9.90 17.87
CA LEU A 256 5.54 10.53 16.66
C LEU A 256 4.63 11.69 16.18
N ASN A 257 5.01 12.94 16.41
CA ASN A 257 4.17 14.11 16.09
C ASN A 257 4.54 14.71 14.72
N ALA A 258 4.19 14.03 13.64
CA ALA A 258 4.40 14.53 12.28
C ALA A 258 3.56 15.77 11.96
N ALA A 259 2.43 15.96 12.63
CA ALA A 259 1.60 17.16 12.45
C ALA A 259 2.37 18.45 12.71
N ASN A 260 3.22 18.50 13.72
CA ASN A 260 4.01 19.67 14.06
C ASN A 260 5.06 20.03 12.98
N ILE A 261 5.44 19.06 12.16
CA ILE A 261 6.37 19.26 11.04
C ILE A 261 5.60 19.75 9.80
N LEU A 262 4.42 19.19 9.54
CA LEU A 262 3.58 19.57 8.40
C LEU A 262 2.88 20.92 8.58
N LYS A 263 2.41 21.25 9.79
CA LYS A 263 1.67 22.49 10.08
C LYS A 263 2.37 23.77 9.59
N PRO A 264 3.68 24.00 9.85
CA PRO A 264 4.36 25.19 9.36
C PRO A 264 4.41 25.28 7.83
N ALA A 265 4.68 24.15 7.14
CA ALA A 265 4.76 24.10 5.69
C ALA A 265 3.39 24.33 5.02
N LEU A 266 2.33 23.71 5.55
CA LEU A 266 0.94 23.93 5.11
C LEU A 266 0.49 25.37 5.41
N SER A 267 0.88 25.92 6.57
CA SER A 267 0.49 27.28 6.97
C SER A 267 1.08 28.34 6.07
N ARG A 268 2.30 28.15 5.60
CA ARG A 268 2.98 29.07 4.67
C ARG A 268 2.60 28.79 3.21
N GLY A 269 1.85 27.71 2.93
CA GLY A 269 1.49 27.32 1.56
C GLY A 269 2.69 26.84 0.73
N GLU A 270 3.74 26.33 1.39
CA GLU A 270 4.97 25.85 0.76
C GLU A 270 4.79 24.47 0.10
N ILE A 271 3.78 23.71 0.54
CA ILE A 271 3.42 22.40 0.00
C ILE A 271 1.92 22.33 -0.26
N GLN A 272 1.53 21.46 -1.20
CA GLN A 272 0.14 21.07 -1.44
C GLN A 272 -0.06 19.60 -1.04
N LEU A 273 -1.15 19.33 -0.34
CA LEU A 273 -1.47 18.02 0.22
C LEU A 273 -2.93 17.64 -0.07
N ILE A 274 -3.14 16.40 -0.49
CA ILE A 274 -4.44 15.73 -0.51
C ILE A 274 -4.43 14.74 0.65
N GLY A 275 -5.32 14.93 1.64
CA GLY A 275 -5.51 13.97 2.72
C GLY A 275 -6.70 13.07 2.42
N ALA A 276 -6.67 11.81 2.87
CA ALA A 276 -7.83 10.92 2.91
C ALA A 276 -8.07 10.45 4.34
N THR A 277 -9.33 10.37 4.77
CA THR A 277 -9.70 9.94 6.12
C THR A 277 -11.18 9.62 6.22
N THR A 278 -11.65 9.08 7.35
CA THR A 278 -13.08 8.92 7.64
C THR A 278 -13.68 10.18 8.26
N LEU A 279 -15.01 10.29 8.25
CA LEU A 279 -15.70 11.45 8.84
C LEU A 279 -15.48 11.56 10.36
N SER A 280 -15.47 10.43 11.04
CA SER A 280 -15.22 10.36 12.49
C SER A 280 -13.82 10.85 12.85
N GLU A 281 -12.81 10.44 12.10
CA GLU A 281 -11.41 10.82 12.29
C GLU A 281 -11.14 12.27 11.90
N TYR A 282 -11.76 12.73 10.78
CA TYR A 282 -11.68 14.13 10.38
C TYR A 282 -12.16 15.05 11.51
N ARG A 283 -13.35 14.77 12.08
CA ARG A 283 -13.90 15.55 13.21
C ARG A 283 -13.01 15.49 14.44
N LYS A 284 -12.48 14.32 14.76
CA LYS A 284 -11.68 14.11 15.97
C LYS A 284 -10.29 14.75 15.91
N TYR A 285 -9.62 14.72 14.75
CA TYR A 285 -8.21 15.07 14.65
C TYR A 285 -7.91 16.30 13.80
N ILE A 286 -8.71 16.62 12.78
CA ILE A 286 -8.46 17.74 11.88
C ILE A 286 -9.32 18.94 12.22
N GLU A 287 -10.61 18.76 12.45
CA GLU A 287 -11.55 19.82 12.76
C GLU A 287 -11.28 20.45 14.15
N THR A 288 -10.77 19.67 15.11
CA THR A 288 -10.38 20.16 16.43
C THR A 288 -9.09 20.99 16.42
N ASP A 289 -8.28 20.87 15.39
CA ASP A 289 -7.01 21.61 15.24
C ASP A 289 -7.20 22.84 14.35
N ALA A 290 -7.31 24.02 14.95
CA ALA A 290 -7.56 25.28 14.24
C ALA A 290 -6.54 25.61 13.15
N ALA A 291 -5.31 25.08 13.22
CA ALA A 291 -4.28 25.31 12.21
C ALA A 291 -4.52 24.44 10.97
N LEU A 292 -4.96 23.19 11.16
CA LEU A 292 -5.29 22.26 10.07
C LEU A 292 -6.65 22.59 9.44
N GLU A 293 -7.67 22.86 10.25
CA GLU A 293 -9.02 23.21 9.78
C GLU A 293 -9.01 24.39 8.80
N ARG A 294 -8.17 25.40 9.08
CA ARG A 294 -8.00 26.56 8.19
C ARG A 294 -7.25 26.25 6.89
N ARG A 295 -6.65 25.09 6.73
CA ARG A 295 -5.82 24.70 5.58
C ARG A 295 -6.45 23.61 4.74
N PHE A 296 -7.18 22.70 5.37
CA PHE A 296 -7.90 21.66 4.66
C PHE A 296 -9.29 22.11 4.24
N GLN A 297 -9.72 21.60 3.10
CA GLN A 297 -11.09 21.76 2.60
C GLN A 297 -11.70 20.36 2.44
N PRO A 298 -12.78 20.05 3.18
CA PRO A 298 -13.41 18.74 3.08
C PRO A 298 -14.07 18.53 1.70
N VAL A 299 -13.91 17.30 1.19
CA VAL A 299 -14.59 16.76 0.00
C VAL A 299 -15.17 15.41 0.38
N THR A 300 -16.49 15.33 0.46
CA THR A 300 -17.18 14.09 0.84
C THR A 300 -17.18 13.13 -0.33
N ILE A 301 -16.71 11.91 -0.08
CA ILE A 301 -16.74 10.77 -1.00
C ILE A 301 -17.79 9.81 -0.48
N ASN A 302 -18.93 9.78 -1.13
CA ASN A 302 -20.03 8.89 -0.76
C ASN A 302 -19.84 7.49 -1.34
N GLU A 303 -20.50 6.51 -0.71
CA GLU A 303 -20.67 5.18 -1.31
C GLU A 303 -21.34 5.30 -2.68
N PRO A 304 -20.81 4.68 -3.74
CA PRO A 304 -21.42 4.73 -5.07
C PRO A 304 -22.77 3.98 -5.08
N SER A 305 -23.63 4.33 -6.03
CA SER A 305 -24.87 3.58 -6.26
C SER A 305 -24.57 2.16 -6.76
N VAL A 306 -25.59 1.31 -6.75
CA VAL A 306 -25.48 -0.05 -7.32
C VAL A 306 -25.12 0.03 -8.81
N GLU A 307 -25.73 0.94 -9.55
CA GLU A 307 -25.50 1.16 -10.96
C GLU A 307 -24.06 1.63 -11.23
N ASP A 308 -23.57 2.60 -10.44
CA ASP A 308 -22.20 3.08 -10.55
C ASP A 308 -21.18 1.98 -10.18
N SER A 309 -21.50 1.17 -9.16
CA SER A 309 -20.66 0.04 -8.75
C SER A 309 -20.57 -1.03 -9.84
N VAL A 310 -21.66 -1.32 -10.55
CA VAL A 310 -21.64 -2.22 -11.72
C VAL A 310 -20.77 -1.64 -12.84
N ALA A 311 -20.85 -0.32 -13.08
CA ALA A 311 -20.00 0.34 -14.07
C ALA A 311 -18.52 0.28 -13.69
N ILE A 312 -18.21 0.45 -12.39
CA ILE A 312 -16.85 0.30 -11.85
C ILE A 312 -16.34 -1.13 -12.06
N LEU A 313 -17.11 -2.15 -11.65
CA LEU A 313 -16.73 -3.55 -11.84
C LEU A 313 -16.48 -3.88 -13.32
N LYS A 314 -17.33 -3.36 -14.21
CA LYS A 314 -17.16 -3.52 -15.66
C LYS A 314 -15.85 -2.91 -16.18
N GLY A 315 -15.41 -1.80 -15.57
CA GLY A 315 -14.14 -1.16 -15.91
C GLY A 315 -12.91 -1.93 -15.44
N VAL A 316 -12.99 -2.54 -14.26
CA VAL A 316 -11.84 -3.23 -13.64
C VAL A 316 -11.79 -4.73 -13.93
N LYS A 317 -12.89 -5.37 -14.40
CA LYS A 317 -12.98 -6.82 -14.60
C LYS A 317 -11.84 -7.41 -15.43
N LYS A 318 -11.34 -6.69 -16.44
CA LYS A 318 -10.26 -7.17 -17.31
C LYS A 318 -8.96 -7.47 -16.55
N TYR A 319 -8.66 -6.72 -15.49
CA TYR A 319 -7.49 -6.96 -14.65
C TYR A 319 -7.62 -8.29 -13.93
N TYR A 320 -8.80 -8.57 -13.37
CA TYR A 320 -9.10 -9.84 -12.69
C TYR A 320 -9.18 -11.02 -13.65
N GLU A 321 -9.79 -10.82 -14.84
CA GLU A 321 -9.80 -11.82 -15.92
C GLU A 321 -8.38 -12.23 -16.32
N THR A 322 -7.47 -11.25 -16.47
CA THR A 322 -6.08 -11.49 -16.85
C THR A 322 -5.31 -12.16 -15.72
N TYR A 323 -5.53 -11.72 -14.47
CA TYR A 323 -4.81 -12.23 -13.31
C TYR A 323 -5.17 -13.68 -12.98
N HIS A 324 -6.47 -14.00 -12.95
CA HIS A 324 -6.97 -15.34 -12.62
C HIS A 324 -7.07 -16.27 -13.82
N GLY A 325 -6.94 -15.78 -15.04
CA GLY A 325 -7.03 -16.58 -16.26
C GLY A 325 -8.45 -17.09 -16.54
N ILE A 326 -9.49 -16.37 -16.13
CA ILE A 326 -10.90 -16.72 -16.35
C ILE A 326 -11.63 -15.59 -17.06
N LYS A 327 -12.86 -15.86 -17.56
CA LYS A 327 -13.75 -14.85 -18.13
C LYS A 327 -14.87 -14.48 -17.16
N ILE A 328 -15.25 -13.22 -17.13
CA ILE A 328 -16.33 -12.69 -16.29
C ILE A 328 -17.40 -12.12 -17.20
N ALA A 329 -18.59 -12.74 -17.19
CA ALA A 329 -19.72 -12.24 -17.99
C ALA A 329 -20.24 -10.90 -17.46
N ASP A 330 -20.50 -9.94 -18.35
CA ASP A 330 -21.09 -8.64 -17.97
C ASP A 330 -22.43 -8.81 -17.24
N THR A 331 -23.19 -9.85 -17.56
CA THR A 331 -24.47 -10.19 -16.94
C THR A 331 -24.37 -10.62 -15.48
N LEU A 332 -23.18 -11.08 -15.03
CA LEU A 332 -22.93 -11.48 -13.66
C LEU A 332 -22.62 -10.28 -12.72
N LEU A 333 -22.09 -9.19 -13.27
CA LEU A 333 -21.65 -8.04 -12.46
C LEU A 333 -22.76 -7.40 -11.61
N PRO A 334 -23.99 -7.20 -12.11
CA PRO A 334 -25.09 -6.73 -11.27
C PRO A 334 -25.42 -7.67 -10.11
N GLU A 335 -25.23 -8.97 -10.31
CA GLU A 335 -25.44 -9.97 -9.27
C GLU A 335 -24.35 -9.91 -8.19
N VAL A 336 -23.07 -9.76 -8.58
CA VAL A 336 -21.96 -9.53 -7.65
C VAL A 336 -22.23 -8.35 -6.74
N VAL A 337 -22.62 -7.20 -7.31
CA VAL A 337 -22.92 -5.99 -6.52
C VAL A 337 -24.10 -6.20 -5.59
N ARG A 338 -25.20 -6.81 -6.09
CA ARG A 338 -26.39 -7.07 -5.28
C ARG A 338 -26.14 -8.05 -4.15
N LEU A 339 -25.38 -9.12 -4.41
CA LEU A 339 -25.02 -10.09 -3.38
C LEU A 339 -24.11 -9.47 -2.33
N SER A 340 -23.10 -8.67 -2.74
CA SER A 340 -22.24 -7.97 -1.81
C SER A 340 -22.98 -6.94 -0.95
N GLU A 341 -23.92 -6.17 -1.53
CA GLU A 341 -24.76 -5.23 -0.79
C GLU A 341 -25.63 -5.94 0.27
N ARG A 342 -26.11 -7.12 -0.07
CA ARG A 342 -27.05 -7.86 0.77
C ARG A 342 -26.38 -8.62 1.91
N TYR A 343 -25.29 -9.30 1.64
CA TYR A 343 -24.68 -10.24 2.57
C TYR A 343 -23.45 -9.68 3.29
N ILE A 344 -22.79 -8.64 2.73
CA ILE A 344 -21.61 -8.02 3.31
C ILE A 344 -22.01 -6.64 3.85
N THR A 345 -22.26 -6.57 5.16
CA THR A 345 -22.83 -5.36 5.82
C THR A 345 -21.79 -4.51 6.55
N ASP A 346 -20.60 -5.03 6.76
CA ASP A 346 -19.49 -4.41 7.48
C ASP A 346 -18.55 -3.59 6.59
N ARG A 347 -18.76 -3.62 5.27
CA ARG A 347 -17.96 -2.92 4.25
C ARG A 347 -18.84 -2.14 3.29
N TYR A 348 -18.21 -1.25 2.51
CA TYR A 348 -18.90 -0.35 1.58
C TYR A 348 -18.60 -0.70 0.12
N LEU A 349 -19.52 -0.33 -0.79
CA LEU A 349 -19.28 -0.37 -2.23
C LEU A 349 -18.25 0.72 -2.62
N PRO A 350 -17.43 0.51 -3.66
CA PRO A 350 -17.37 -0.68 -4.52
C PRO A 350 -16.49 -1.81 -3.97
N ASP A 351 -15.72 -1.55 -2.91
CA ASP A 351 -14.67 -2.43 -2.37
C ASP A 351 -15.18 -3.85 -2.08
N LYS A 352 -16.27 -3.98 -1.32
CA LYS A 352 -16.86 -5.28 -1.01
C LYS A 352 -17.31 -6.09 -2.24
N ALA A 353 -17.68 -5.41 -3.33
CA ALA A 353 -18.06 -6.08 -4.56
C ALA A 353 -16.83 -6.48 -5.38
N ILE A 354 -15.79 -5.69 -5.34
CA ILE A 354 -14.48 -6.01 -5.95
C ILE A 354 -13.86 -7.21 -5.23
N ASP A 355 -13.82 -7.20 -3.90
CA ASP A 355 -13.30 -8.31 -3.09
C ASP A 355 -14.06 -9.62 -3.36
N LEU A 356 -15.40 -9.54 -3.41
CA LEU A 356 -16.23 -10.71 -3.74
C LEU A 356 -15.93 -11.25 -5.14
N LEU A 357 -15.74 -10.37 -6.13
CA LEU A 357 -15.39 -10.74 -7.49
C LEU A 357 -14.02 -11.40 -7.55
N ASP A 358 -13.03 -10.82 -6.89
CA ASP A 358 -11.64 -11.31 -6.86
C ASP A 358 -11.56 -12.69 -6.20
N GLU A 359 -12.17 -12.87 -5.04
CA GLU A 359 -12.13 -14.15 -4.33
C GLU A 359 -12.93 -15.24 -5.05
N ALA A 360 -14.06 -14.89 -5.67
CA ALA A 360 -14.81 -15.84 -6.47
C ALA A 360 -14.07 -16.24 -7.76
N ALA A 361 -13.35 -15.32 -8.36
CA ALA A 361 -12.46 -15.57 -9.49
C ALA A 361 -11.30 -16.49 -9.09
N SER A 362 -10.67 -16.24 -7.96
CA SER A 362 -9.64 -17.07 -7.36
C SER A 362 -10.16 -18.48 -7.05
N TYR A 363 -11.34 -18.57 -6.42
CA TYR A 363 -11.99 -19.85 -6.14
C TYR A 363 -12.20 -20.67 -7.42
N THR A 364 -12.70 -20.03 -8.48
CA THR A 364 -12.94 -20.67 -9.77
C THR A 364 -11.63 -21.15 -10.40
N ALA A 365 -10.58 -20.32 -10.37
CA ALA A 365 -9.26 -20.67 -10.91
C ALA A 365 -8.64 -21.87 -10.17
N LEU A 366 -8.66 -21.88 -8.84
CA LEU A 366 -8.10 -22.93 -8.00
C LEU A 366 -8.80 -24.29 -8.21
N HIS A 367 -10.11 -24.29 -8.47
CA HIS A 367 -10.89 -25.50 -8.69
C HIS A 367 -10.96 -25.93 -10.16
N SER A 368 -10.31 -25.20 -11.06
CA SER A 368 -10.25 -25.55 -12.49
C SER A 368 -9.07 -26.48 -12.79
N PRO A 369 -9.31 -27.73 -13.20
CA PRO A 369 -8.21 -28.65 -13.56
C PRO A 369 -7.41 -28.12 -14.77
N VAL A 370 -8.05 -27.41 -15.70
CA VAL A 370 -7.41 -26.83 -16.88
C VAL A 370 -6.39 -25.76 -16.51
N ILE A 371 -6.75 -24.87 -15.56
CA ILE A 371 -5.84 -23.80 -15.11
C ILE A 371 -4.66 -24.38 -14.33
N ASN A 372 -4.90 -25.41 -13.50
CA ASN A 372 -3.85 -26.08 -12.75
C ASN A 372 -2.86 -26.79 -13.70
N GLU A 373 -3.37 -27.57 -14.67
CA GLU A 373 -2.53 -28.23 -15.67
C GLU A 373 -1.77 -27.20 -16.54
N LEU A 374 -2.39 -26.07 -16.88
CA LEU A 374 -1.72 -24.99 -17.63
C LEU A 374 -0.54 -24.42 -16.83
N GLY A 375 -0.70 -24.27 -15.52
CA GLY A 375 0.37 -23.84 -14.62
C GLY A 375 1.55 -24.82 -14.60
N GLU A 376 1.26 -26.13 -14.48
CA GLU A 376 2.26 -27.20 -14.51
C GLU A 376 3.02 -27.22 -15.84
N VAL A 377 2.30 -27.19 -16.96
CA VAL A 377 2.91 -27.17 -18.30
C VAL A 377 3.75 -25.91 -18.52
N THR A 378 3.33 -24.77 -18.01
CA THR A 378 4.10 -23.52 -18.08
C THR A 378 5.41 -23.62 -17.31
N ALA A 379 5.39 -24.19 -16.11
CA ALA A 379 6.59 -24.43 -15.29
C ALA A 379 7.56 -25.40 -16.00
N GLU A 380 7.04 -26.48 -16.59
CA GLU A 380 7.84 -27.45 -17.35
C GLU A 380 8.50 -26.82 -18.60
N ILE A 381 7.76 -25.96 -19.33
CA ILE A 381 8.31 -25.21 -20.48
C ILE A 381 9.44 -24.29 -20.03
N SER A 382 9.27 -23.59 -18.92
CA SER A 382 10.30 -22.71 -18.35
C SER A 382 11.56 -23.51 -17.94
N ASP A 383 11.40 -24.65 -17.28
CA ASP A 383 12.48 -25.53 -16.85
C ASP A 383 13.24 -26.12 -18.06
N LEU A 384 12.52 -26.59 -19.07
CA LEU A 384 13.11 -27.11 -20.32
C LEU A 384 13.88 -26.01 -21.07
N THR A 385 13.34 -24.79 -21.11
CA THR A 385 14.00 -23.66 -21.76
C THR A 385 15.32 -23.33 -21.05
N ALA A 386 15.30 -23.24 -19.70
CA ALA A 386 16.50 -23.01 -18.91
C ALA A 386 17.56 -24.13 -19.10
N LYS A 387 17.12 -25.38 -19.19
CA LYS A 387 18.03 -26.52 -19.45
C LYS A 387 18.65 -26.45 -20.85
N ILE A 388 17.90 -26.07 -21.87
CA ILE A 388 18.41 -25.86 -23.21
C ILE A 388 19.46 -24.73 -23.22
N GLU A 389 19.14 -23.59 -22.62
CA GLU A 389 20.06 -22.45 -22.50
C GLU A 389 21.35 -22.82 -21.77
N ALA A 390 21.25 -23.59 -20.68
CA ALA A 390 22.41 -24.04 -19.92
C ALA A 390 23.35 -24.96 -20.73
N VAL A 391 22.78 -25.84 -21.58
CA VAL A 391 23.59 -26.72 -22.47
C VAL A 391 24.11 -25.91 -23.66
N GLU A 392 23.33 -24.99 -24.20
CA GLU A 392 23.74 -24.12 -25.30
C GLU A 392 24.87 -23.14 -24.91
N ALA A 393 24.98 -22.74 -23.65
CA ALA A 393 26.00 -21.86 -23.09
C ALA A 393 27.38 -22.53 -22.90
N LYS A 394 27.53 -23.85 -23.07
CA LYS A 394 28.81 -24.54 -22.98
C LYS A 394 29.71 -24.16 -24.14
N GLU A 395 30.97 -23.81 -23.87
CA GLU A 395 31.96 -23.42 -24.90
C GLU A 395 32.35 -24.61 -25.81
N GLU A 396 32.46 -25.82 -25.24
CA GLU A 396 32.68 -27.06 -26.01
C GLU A 396 31.48 -28.00 -25.85
N LYS A 397 30.81 -28.36 -26.95
CA LYS A 397 29.64 -29.24 -27.00
C LYS A 397 30.04 -30.59 -27.57
N ASN A 398 29.71 -31.65 -26.85
CA ASN A 398 29.89 -33.02 -27.26
C ASN A 398 28.68 -33.52 -28.10
N GLU A 399 28.84 -34.64 -28.83
CA GLU A 399 27.74 -35.26 -29.59
C GLU A 399 26.52 -35.58 -28.72
N ASP A 400 26.73 -35.95 -27.44
CA ASP A 400 25.65 -36.20 -26.47
C ASP A 400 24.94 -34.92 -26.06
N ASP A 401 25.61 -33.76 -26.00
CA ASP A 401 24.98 -32.45 -25.71
C ASP A 401 24.03 -32.06 -26.87
N TYR A 402 24.39 -32.32 -28.13
CA TYR A 402 23.51 -32.09 -29.27
C TYR A 402 22.27 -32.99 -29.26
N LYS A 403 22.42 -34.28 -28.89
CA LYS A 403 21.30 -35.22 -28.72
C LYS A 403 20.37 -34.72 -27.61
N THR A 404 20.92 -34.34 -26.47
CA THR A 404 20.15 -33.83 -25.33
C THR A 404 19.37 -32.57 -25.69
N ILE A 405 19.98 -31.64 -26.44
CA ILE A 405 19.28 -30.44 -26.94
C ILE A 405 18.14 -30.81 -27.88
N ALA A 406 18.35 -31.80 -28.79
CA ALA A 406 17.30 -32.24 -29.69
C ALA A 406 16.12 -32.86 -28.98
N ASP A 407 16.39 -33.70 -27.96
CA ASP A 407 15.36 -34.33 -27.11
C ASP A 407 14.58 -33.27 -26.32
N TYR A 408 15.27 -32.31 -25.70
CA TYR A 408 14.60 -31.23 -24.99
C TYR A 408 13.76 -30.35 -25.93
N LYS A 409 14.25 -30.02 -27.14
CA LYS A 409 13.49 -29.26 -28.13
C LYS A 409 12.25 -30.00 -28.62
N THR A 410 12.33 -31.34 -28.77
CA THR A 410 11.19 -32.19 -29.13
C THR A 410 10.14 -32.18 -28.02
N THR A 411 10.56 -32.39 -26.78
CA THR A 411 9.68 -32.35 -25.60
C THR A 411 9.05 -30.96 -25.43
N LEU A 412 9.84 -29.89 -25.63
CA LEU A 412 9.36 -28.51 -25.55
C LEU A 412 8.30 -28.21 -26.63
N ALA A 413 8.45 -28.75 -27.84
CA ALA A 413 7.44 -28.59 -28.90
C ALA A 413 6.12 -29.25 -28.51
N GLN A 414 6.16 -30.50 -27.98
CA GLN A 414 4.97 -31.19 -27.48
C GLN A 414 4.28 -30.45 -26.31
N LYS A 415 5.08 -29.92 -25.37
CA LYS A 415 4.55 -29.12 -24.25
C LYS A 415 3.93 -27.80 -24.71
N ARG A 416 4.49 -27.15 -25.72
CA ARG A 416 3.89 -25.95 -26.33
C ARG A 416 2.56 -26.24 -27.02
N GLU A 417 2.45 -27.33 -27.76
CA GLU A 417 1.18 -27.75 -28.37
C GLU A 417 0.12 -28.00 -27.28
N ARG A 418 0.50 -28.69 -26.17
CA ARG A 418 -0.41 -28.86 -25.03
C ARG A 418 -0.79 -27.56 -24.36
N PHE A 419 0.16 -26.63 -24.20
CA PHE A 419 -0.09 -25.30 -23.67
C PHE A 419 -1.10 -24.52 -24.54
N ASP A 420 -0.97 -24.56 -25.85
CA ASP A 420 -1.90 -23.89 -26.78
C ASP A 420 -3.31 -24.47 -26.69
N ALA A 421 -3.41 -25.81 -26.61
CA ALA A 421 -4.70 -26.48 -26.42
C ALA A 421 -5.37 -26.07 -25.09
N LEU A 422 -4.62 -26.14 -23.98
CA LEU A 422 -5.12 -25.74 -22.65
C LEU A 422 -5.47 -24.24 -22.58
N SER A 423 -4.71 -23.40 -23.25
CA SER A 423 -5.00 -21.96 -23.33
C SER A 423 -6.33 -21.69 -24.05
N ALA A 424 -6.63 -22.43 -25.12
CA ALA A 424 -7.91 -22.35 -25.82
C ALA A 424 -9.10 -22.88 -24.97
N GLU A 425 -8.86 -23.85 -24.10
CA GLU A 425 -9.85 -24.35 -23.14
C GLU A 425 -10.04 -23.36 -21.98
N ARG A 426 -8.96 -22.78 -21.45
CA ARG A 426 -9.00 -21.75 -20.41
C ARG A 426 -9.88 -20.56 -20.83
N ASP A 427 -9.80 -20.11 -22.07
CA ASP A 427 -10.58 -18.98 -22.59
C ASP A 427 -12.09 -19.26 -22.61
N LYS A 428 -12.53 -20.49 -22.35
CA LYS A 428 -13.94 -20.87 -22.21
C LYS A 428 -14.39 -20.99 -20.75
N ILE A 429 -13.50 -20.77 -19.77
CA ILE A 429 -13.84 -20.85 -18.36
C ILE A 429 -14.47 -19.52 -17.93
N TYR A 430 -15.71 -19.57 -17.49
CA TYR A 430 -16.43 -18.41 -16.98
C TYR A 430 -16.64 -18.52 -15.47
N LEU A 431 -16.58 -17.36 -14.81
CA LEU A 431 -17.02 -17.24 -13.42
C LEU A 431 -18.50 -17.60 -13.30
N ALA A 432 -18.81 -18.59 -12.47
CA ALA A 432 -20.16 -19.06 -12.23
C ALA A 432 -20.79 -18.41 -10.98
N PRO A 433 -22.11 -18.20 -10.94
CA PRO A 433 -22.82 -17.67 -9.76
C PRO A 433 -22.62 -18.50 -8.50
N GLU A 434 -22.44 -19.82 -8.64
CA GLU A 434 -22.22 -20.75 -7.54
C GLU A 434 -20.91 -20.44 -6.79
N ALA A 435 -19.89 -19.95 -7.50
CA ALA A 435 -18.62 -19.54 -6.87
C ALA A 435 -18.82 -18.32 -5.97
N LEU A 436 -19.65 -17.34 -6.39
CA LEU A 436 -20.02 -16.19 -5.55
C LEU A 436 -20.72 -16.64 -4.27
N ALA A 437 -21.69 -17.57 -4.39
CA ALA A 437 -22.41 -18.09 -3.25
C ALA A 437 -21.49 -18.85 -2.28
N LYS A 438 -20.51 -19.60 -2.80
CA LYS A 438 -19.52 -20.29 -1.97
C LYS A 438 -18.62 -19.34 -1.18
N VAL A 439 -18.15 -18.27 -1.79
CA VAL A 439 -17.36 -17.25 -1.10
C VAL A 439 -18.18 -16.58 0.00
N ILE A 440 -19.43 -16.20 -0.29
CA ILE A 440 -20.33 -15.61 0.72
C ILE A 440 -20.60 -16.61 1.86
N GLU A 441 -20.76 -17.90 1.56
CA GLU A 441 -20.90 -18.95 2.58
C GLU A 441 -19.69 -18.97 3.52
N VAL A 442 -18.48 -18.88 2.97
CA VAL A 442 -17.24 -18.86 3.77
C VAL A 442 -17.19 -17.59 4.66
N TRP A 443 -17.56 -16.44 4.13
CA TRP A 443 -17.47 -15.18 4.87
C TRP A 443 -18.57 -15.01 5.94
N THR A 444 -19.79 -15.46 5.62
CA THR A 444 -20.98 -15.16 6.45
C THR A 444 -21.51 -16.38 7.21
N GLY A 445 -21.10 -17.58 6.82
CA GLY A 445 -21.65 -18.84 7.33
C GLY A 445 -23.05 -19.16 6.79
N ILE A 446 -23.58 -18.39 5.84
CA ILE A 446 -24.89 -18.62 5.22
C ILE A 446 -24.73 -19.67 4.11
N PRO A 447 -25.45 -20.82 4.15
CA PRO A 447 -25.30 -21.88 3.14
C PRO A 447 -25.51 -21.37 1.71
N ALA A 448 -24.64 -21.77 0.78
CA ALA A 448 -24.68 -21.37 -0.64
C ALA A 448 -26.03 -21.66 -1.30
N SER A 449 -26.70 -22.75 -0.92
CA SER A 449 -28.05 -23.10 -1.40
C SER A 449 -29.08 -22.00 -1.10
N ASN A 450 -28.97 -21.33 0.03
CA ASN A 450 -29.87 -20.23 0.41
C ASN A 450 -29.57 -18.93 -0.36
N ILE A 451 -28.36 -18.78 -0.86
CA ILE A 451 -27.91 -17.60 -1.63
C ILE A 451 -28.34 -17.71 -3.10
N THR A 452 -28.23 -18.91 -3.67
CA THR A 452 -28.56 -19.17 -5.09
C THR A 452 -30.05 -19.36 -5.35
N GLU A 453 -30.84 -19.66 -4.31
CA GLU A 453 -32.29 -19.83 -4.47
C GLU A 453 -32.95 -18.49 -4.88
N ASN A 454 -33.80 -18.56 -5.92
CA ASN A 454 -34.53 -17.37 -6.37
C ASN A 454 -35.42 -16.84 -5.24
N GLU A 455 -35.15 -15.62 -4.82
CA GLU A 455 -35.80 -14.96 -3.68
C GLU A 455 -37.32 -14.91 -3.81
N PHE A 456 -37.84 -14.69 -5.02
CA PHE A 456 -39.26 -14.68 -5.27
C PHE A 456 -39.90 -16.05 -5.04
N SER A 457 -39.24 -17.11 -5.52
CA SER A 457 -39.71 -18.49 -5.31
C SER A 457 -39.69 -18.88 -3.84
N LYS A 458 -38.69 -18.42 -3.09
CA LYS A 458 -38.59 -18.64 -1.63
C LYS A 458 -39.71 -17.91 -0.91
N ILE A 459 -39.94 -16.63 -1.23
CA ILE A 459 -40.99 -15.81 -0.62
C ILE A 459 -42.39 -16.33 -1.01
N ASP A 460 -42.56 -16.86 -2.20
CA ASP A 460 -43.88 -17.43 -2.59
C ASP A 460 -44.22 -18.71 -1.82
N ARG A 461 -43.24 -19.54 -1.54
CA ARG A 461 -43.40 -20.77 -0.73
C ARG A 461 -43.42 -20.51 0.77
N MET A 462 -43.00 -19.32 1.24
CA MET A 462 -42.85 -18.97 2.65
C MET A 462 -44.15 -19.22 3.45
N GLU A 463 -45.30 -18.79 2.92
CA GLU A 463 -46.59 -18.94 3.61
C GLU A 463 -46.92 -20.40 3.89
N ALA A 464 -46.77 -21.26 2.88
CA ALA A 464 -47.04 -22.69 3.00
C ALA A 464 -46.08 -23.38 3.99
N GLU A 465 -44.80 -23.02 3.97
CA GLU A 465 -43.80 -23.60 4.86
C GLU A 465 -43.98 -23.15 6.32
N LEU A 466 -44.30 -21.87 6.55
CA LEU A 466 -44.58 -21.36 7.88
C LEU A 466 -45.86 -22.01 8.47
N LYS A 467 -46.95 -22.16 7.68
CA LYS A 467 -48.20 -22.82 8.10
C LYS A 467 -48.02 -24.29 8.42
N LYS A 468 -47.05 -24.99 7.84
CA LYS A 468 -46.72 -26.39 8.21
C LYS A 468 -46.20 -26.52 9.64
N ARG A 469 -45.46 -25.52 10.12
CA ARG A 469 -44.80 -25.53 11.44
C ARG A 469 -45.59 -24.80 12.50
N ILE A 470 -46.30 -23.74 12.11
CA ILE A 470 -47.10 -22.90 13.01
C ILE A 470 -48.60 -23.22 12.78
N ILE A 471 -49.15 -24.01 13.65
CA ILE A 471 -50.54 -24.46 13.55
C ILE A 471 -51.46 -23.51 14.32
N GLY A 472 -52.58 -23.11 13.71
CA GLY A 472 -53.62 -22.31 14.35
C GLY A 472 -53.33 -20.81 14.44
N GLN A 473 -52.35 -20.27 13.68
CA GLN A 473 -52.04 -18.85 13.59
C GLN A 473 -51.99 -18.37 12.14
N ASP A 474 -52.88 -18.90 11.26
CA ASP A 474 -52.88 -18.67 9.82
C ASP A 474 -52.95 -17.20 9.46
N GLU A 475 -53.84 -16.43 10.11
CA GLU A 475 -53.97 -15.01 9.86
C GLU A 475 -52.72 -14.19 10.19
N ALA A 476 -52.02 -14.55 11.29
CA ALA A 476 -50.79 -13.91 11.69
C ALA A 476 -49.68 -14.20 10.67
N VAL A 477 -49.56 -15.44 10.18
CA VAL A 477 -48.62 -15.85 9.16
C VAL A 477 -48.88 -15.14 7.84
N GLU A 478 -50.14 -15.06 7.38
CA GLU A 478 -50.51 -14.36 6.14
C GLU A 478 -50.17 -12.87 6.18
N ARG A 479 -50.50 -12.18 7.30
CA ARG A 479 -50.17 -10.77 7.49
C ARG A 479 -48.66 -10.54 7.47
N LEU A 480 -47.90 -11.41 8.15
CA LEU A 480 -46.45 -11.39 8.20
C LEU A 480 -45.85 -11.55 6.79
N VAL A 481 -46.21 -12.61 6.08
CA VAL A 481 -45.71 -12.90 4.71
C VAL A 481 -46.08 -11.79 3.74
N ARG A 482 -47.32 -11.26 3.82
CA ARG A 482 -47.78 -10.14 2.97
C ARG A 482 -46.94 -8.88 3.21
N ALA A 483 -46.56 -8.61 4.43
CA ALA A 483 -45.72 -7.46 4.75
C ALA A 483 -44.28 -7.65 4.25
N ILE A 484 -43.73 -8.85 4.35
CA ILE A 484 -42.41 -9.20 3.79
C ILE A 484 -42.43 -9.11 2.25
N LYS A 485 -43.46 -9.70 1.58
CA LYS A 485 -43.63 -9.61 0.13
C LYS A 485 -43.64 -8.15 -0.34
N ARG A 486 -44.40 -7.27 0.33
CA ARG A 486 -44.46 -5.84 -0.03
C ARG A 486 -43.12 -5.13 0.13
N SER A 487 -42.39 -5.44 1.21
CA SER A 487 -41.09 -4.84 1.45
C SER A 487 -40.05 -5.27 0.39
N ARG A 488 -40.06 -6.54 0.01
CA ARG A 488 -39.14 -7.09 -0.99
C ARG A 488 -39.49 -6.73 -2.43
N ALA A 489 -40.77 -6.45 -2.72
CA ALA A 489 -41.21 -5.96 -4.03
C ALA A 489 -40.77 -4.51 -4.32
N GLY A 490 -40.08 -3.83 -3.40
CA GLY A 490 -39.56 -2.48 -3.62
C GLY A 490 -40.60 -1.37 -3.67
N ILE A 491 -41.84 -1.65 -3.27
CA ILE A 491 -42.97 -0.69 -3.32
C ILE A 491 -42.84 0.40 -2.23
N ALA A 492 -41.95 0.24 -1.27
CA ALA A 492 -41.74 1.21 -0.21
C ALA A 492 -40.84 2.36 -0.66
N TYR A 493 -41.29 3.59 -0.52
CA TYR A 493 -40.59 4.85 -0.91
C TYR A 493 -39.24 5.09 -0.20
N LYS A 494 -38.95 4.35 0.86
CA LYS A 494 -37.62 4.31 1.52
C LYS A 494 -37.31 2.88 1.90
N LYS A 495 -36.07 2.43 1.64
CA LYS A 495 -35.50 1.14 2.10
C LYS A 495 -35.40 1.14 3.66
N LYS A 496 -36.53 0.99 4.35
CA LYS A 496 -36.56 0.83 5.81
C LYS A 496 -36.78 -0.63 6.14
N PRO A 497 -36.13 -1.15 7.20
CA PRO A 497 -36.40 -2.49 7.71
C PRO A 497 -37.88 -2.61 8.10
N VAL A 498 -38.47 -3.78 7.84
CA VAL A 498 -39.85 -4.06 8.26
C VAL A 498 -39.83 -4.34 9.75
N SER A 499 -40.61 -3.57 10.50
CA SER A 499 -40.78 -3.78 11.94
C SER A 499 -42.11 -4.46 12.24
N PHE A 500 -42.08 -5.49 13.10
CA PHE A 500 -43.25 -6.24 13.50
C PHE A 500 -43.42 -6.16 15.01
N ILE A 501 -44.67 -6.01 15.44
CA ILE A 501 -45.07 -6.11 16.88
C ILE A 501 -46.02 -7.28 16.97
N PHE A 502 -45.60 -8.34 17.69
CA PHE A 502 -46.43 -9.50 17.98
C PHE A 502 -47.11 -9.30 19.34
N ALA A 503 -48.41 -9.00 19.31
CA ALA A 503 -49.22 -8.83 20.49
C ALA A 503 -50.11 -10.06 20.71
N GLY A 504 -50.29 -10.49 21.97
CA GLY A 504 -51.10 -11.62 22.35
C GLY A 504 -50.73 -12.17 23.73
N THR A 505 -51.54 -13.07 24.28
CA THR A 505 -51.34 -13.70 25.60
C THR A 505 -50.07 -14.60 25.60
N THR A 506 -49.61 -14.97 26.79
CA THR A 506 -48.44 -15.87 26.92
C THR A 506 -48.81 -17.25 26.39
N GLY A 507 -47.88 -17.93 25.70
CA GLY A 507 -48.06 -19.30 25.20
C GLY A 507 -48.68 -19.44 23.81
N VAL A 508 -49.16 -18.37 23.15
CA VAL A 508 -49.83 -18.43 21.84
C VAL A 508 -48.88 -18.59 20.64
N GLY A 509 -47.61 -18.83 20.84
CA GLY A 509 -46.65 -19.11 19.75
C GLY A 509 -45.90 -17.90 19.16
N LYS A 510 -45.94 -16.69 19.78
CA LYS A 510 -45.26 -15.48 19.27
C LYS A 510 -43.77 -15.68 19.01
N THR A 511 -43.07 -16.21 20.00
CA THR A 511 -41.62 -16.45 19.93
C THR A 511 -41.30 -17.55 18.93
N GLU A 512 -42.14 -18.59 18.85
CA GLU A 512 -41.94 -19.68 17.91
C GLU A 512 -42.12 -19.23 16.46
N LEU A 513 -43.10 -18.38 16.17
CA LEU A 513 -43.29 -17.79 14.86
C LEU A 513 -42.03 -17.01 14.40
N VAL A 514 -41.43 -16.23 15.32
CA VAL A 514 -40.19 -15.48 15.00
C VAL A 514 -39.01 -16.42 14.74
N LYS A 515 -38.83 -17.48 15.54
CA LYS A 515 -37.79 -18.48 15.35
C LYS A 515 -37.94 -19.23 14.00
N VAL A 516 -39.15 -19.68 13.69
CA VAL A 516 -39.43 -20.38 12.44
C VAL A 516 -39.23 -19.46 11.24
N LEU A 517 -39.62 -18.18 11.35
CA LEU A 517 -39.35 -17.18 10.32
C LEU A 517 -37.85 -16.95 10.14
N ALA A 518 -37.09 -16.76 11.24
CA ALA A 518 -35.65 -16.55 11.18
C ALA A 518 -34.91 -17.74 10.55
N ASN A 519 -35.32 -18.96 10.85
CA ASN A 519 -34.75 -20.17 10.24
C ASN A 519 -35.11 -20.31 8.75
N TYR A 520 -36.24 -19.73 8.31
CA TYR A 520 -36.68 -19.78 6.92
C TYR A 520 -36.02 -18.71 6.06
N MET A 521 -35.77 -17.49 6.63
CA MET A 521 -35.17 -16.34 5.92
C MET A 521 -33.69 -16.53 5.62
#